data_bf45b7f35bb6fb1f175cca468756980f
#
_entry.id   bf45b7f35bb6fb1f175cca468756980f
#
_cell.length_a   1.000
_cell.length_b   1.000
_cell.length_c   1.000
_cell.angle_alpha   90.00
_cell.angle_beta   90.00
_cell.angle_gamma   90.00
#
_symmetry.space_group_name_H-M   'P 1'
#
loop_
_entity.id
_entity.type
_entity.pdbx_description
1 polymer ?
#
loop_
_entity_poly.entity_id
_entity_poly.type
_entity_poly.pdbx_seq_one_letter_code
_entity_poly.pdbx_strand_id
1 'polypeptide(L)'
;MSIPVTGNDVPARLEEYGSAAFLVTVGVDGSAKVVHVPVVWDVSASAFRCTPGGGTLRNLTKPGPVTLVFPPPAVGDHSMLVDGIGRVAGGE
;
A
#
# COMPACT_ATOMS: atom_id res chain seq x y z
N MET A 1 6.22 11.25 -15.16
CA MET A 1 7.42 10.39 -15.14
C MET A 1 7.50 9.64 -13.83
N SER A 2 7.83 8.37 -13.90
CA SER A 2 7.96 7.52 -12.71
C SER A 2 9.41 7.40 -12.31
N ILE A 3 9.67 7.44 -11.01
CA ILE A 3 11.01 7.24 -10.44
C ILE A 3 10.97 5.93 -9.67
N PRO A 4 11.73 4.91 -10.06
CA PRO A 4 11.70 3.64 -9.34
C PRO A 4 12.31 3.76 -7.95
N VAL A 5 11.75 3.01 -7.00
CA VAL A 5 12.20 2.95 -5.61
C VAL A 5 12.45 1.48 -5.27
N THR A 6 13.62 1.18 -4.72
CA THR A 6 13.94 -0.19 -4.32
C THR A 6 13.55 -0.43 -2.86
N GLY A 7 13.45 -1.71 -2.46
CA GLY A 7 13.11 -2.07 -1.09
C GLY A 7 14.06 -1.48 -0.06
N ASN A 8 15.33 -1.31 -0.41
CA ASN A 8 16.31 -0.71 0.50
C ASN A 8 16.04 0.77 0.76
N ASP A 9 15.31 1.43 -0.13
CA ASP A 9 15.00 2.86 -0.02
C ASP A 9 13.71 3.11 0.77
N VAL A 10 12.92 2.08 1.05
CA VAL A 10 11.59 2.25 1.65
C VAL A 10 11.65 2.97 3.00
N PRO A 11 12.54 2.61 3.96
CA PRO A 11 12.57 3.34 5.22
C PRO A 11 12.78 4.84 5.05
N ALA A 12 13.70 5.25 4.18
CA ALA A 12 13.95 6.66 3.93
C ALA A 12 12.75 7.34 3.26
N ARG A 13 12.07 6.63 2.36
CA ARG A 13 10.88 7.17 1.70
C ARG A 13 9.72 7.34 2.67
N LEU A 14 9.56 6.42 3.62
CA LEU A 14 8.53 6.56 4.64
C LEU A 14 8.77 7.76 5.55
N GLU A 15 10.03 8.08 5.86
CA GLU A 15 10.34 9.30 6.60
C GLU A 15 9.94 10.54 5.80
N GLU A 16 10.14 10.52 4.50
CA GLU A 16 9.83 11.64 3.61
C GLU A 16 8.32 11.79 3.39
N TYR A 17 7.62 10.68 3.13
CA TYR A 17 6.20 10.69 2.72
C TYR A 17 5.24 10.49 3.90
N GLY A 18 5.75 10.03 5.04
CA GLY A 18 4.89 9.60 6.14
C GLY A 18 4.46 8.15 5.99
N SER A 19 3.89 7.60 7.03
CA SER A 19 3.55 6.16 7.10
C SER A 19 2.07 5.88 6.89
N ALA A 20 1.33 6.79 6.28
CA ALA A 20 -0.07 6.55 5.90
C ALA A 20 -0.20 6.61 4.38
N ALA A 21 -0.97 5.70 3.83
CA ALA A 21 -1.13 5.59 2.39
C ALA A 21 -2.59 5.28 2.04
N PHE A 22 -2.95 5.53 0.80
CA PHE A 22 -4.20 5.03 0.25
C PHE A 22 -3.95 3.64 -0.29
N LEU A 23 -4.72 2.67 0.21
CA LEU A 23 -4.67 1.29 -0.27
C LEU A 23 -5.78 1.08 -1.27
N VAL A 24 -5.43 0.69 -2.48
CA VAL A 24 -6.37 0.45 -3.57
C VAL A 24 -6.48 -1.05 -3.80
N THR A 25 -7.70 -1.57 -3.69
CA THR A 25 -8.02 -2.96 -4.03
C THR A 25 -9.17 -2.98 -5.02
N VAL A 26 -9.37 -4.09 -5.70
CA VAL A 26 -10.41 -4.24 -6.70
C VAL A 26 -11.29 -5.43 -6.32
N GLY A 27 -12.60 -5.20 -6.31
CA GLY A 27 -13.58 -6.24 -6.02
C GLY A 27 -13.85 -7.16 -7.21
N VAL A 28 -14.64 -8.21 -6.96
CA VAL A 28 -14.99 -9.19 -7.99
C VAL A 28 -15.78 -8.59 -9.15
N ASP A 29 -16.45 -7.46 -8.90
CA ASP A 29 -17.21 -6.75 -9.94
C ASP A 29 -16.36 -5.74 -10.72
N GLY A 30 -15.07 -5.66 -10.41
CA GLY A 30 -14.18 -4.69 -11.04
C GLY A 30 -14.15 -3.32 -10.40
N SER A 31 -14.94 -3.09 -9.35
CA SER A 31 -14.98 -1.79 -8.67
C SER A 31 -13.75 -1.63 -7.78
N ALA A 32 -13.14 -0.46 -7.85
CA ALA A 32 -12.02 -0.13 -6.97
C ALA A 32 -12.51 0.30 -5.59
N LYS A 33 -11.81 -0.15 -4.56
CA LYS A 33 -12.01 0.35 -3.20
C LYS A 33 -10.74 1.01 -2.74
N VAL A 34 -10.87 2.23 -2.22
CA VAL A 34 -9.73 3.02 -1.75
C VAL A 34 -9.96 3.35 -0.28
N VAL A 35 -8.97 3.02 0.56
CA VAL A 35 -9.01 3.37 1.98
C VAL A 35 -7.69 4.01 2.38
N HIS A 36 -7.73 4.93 3.35
CA HIS A 36 -6.54 5.57 3.88
C HIS A 36 -6.14 4.84 5.16
N VAL A 37 -4.94 4.26 5.19
CA VAL A 37 -4.51 3.40 6.29
C VAL A 37 -3.07 3.71 6.69
N PRO A 38 -2.73 3.58 7.98
CA PRO A 38 -1.33 3.56 8.37
C PRO A 38 -0.70 2.25 7.91
N VAL A 39 0.57 2.32 7.52
CA VAL A 39 1.31 1.15 7.07
C VAL A 39 2.61 1.03 7.86
N VAL A 40 3.09 -0.19 8.00
CA VAL A 40 4.37 -0.51 8.62
C VAL A 40 5.20 -1.29 7.62
N TRP A 41 6.47 -0.92 7.48
CA TRP A 41 7.40 -1.67 6.65
C TRP A 41 8.05 -2.75 7.49
N ASP A 42 7.83 -4.00 7.10
CA ASP A 42 8.46 -5.15 7.74
C ASP A 42 9.74 -5.48 6.99
N VAL A 43 10.88 -5.12 7.58
CA VAL A 43 12.20 -5.28 6.95
C VAL A 43 12.49 -6.75 6.69
N SER A 44 12.17 -7.62 7.64
CA SER A 44 12.47 -9.04 7.52
C SER A 44 11.68 -9.73 6.42
N ALA A 45 10.45 -9.27 6.18
CA ALA A 45 9.59 -9.83 5.14
C ALA A 45 9.66 -9.05 3.83
N SER A 46 10.32 -7.89 3.82
CA SER A 46 10.32 -6.96 2.68
C SER A 46 8.90 -6.69 2.21
N ALA A 47 8.01 -6.36 3.14
CA ALA A 47 6.60 -6.20 2.87
C ALA A 47 5.99 -5.09 3.72
N PHE A 48 4.97 -4.45 3.19
CA PHE A 48 4.13 -3.54 3.97
C PHE A 48 3.06 -4.33 4.72
N ARG A 49 2.72 -3.89 5.91
CA ARG A 49 1.62 -4.43 6.70
C ARG A 49 0.66 -3.31 7.08
N CYS A 50 -0.63 -3.62 7.05
CA CYS A 50 -1.67 -2.69 7.50
C CYS A 50 -2.89 -3.48 7.95
N THR A 51 -3.82 -2.79 8.60
CA THR A 51 -5.06 -3.42 9.11
C THR A 51 -6.26 -2.64 8.55
N PRO A 52 -6.67 -2.94 7.30
CA PRO A 52 -7.82 -2.27 6.70
C PRO A 52 -9.15 -2.82 7.20
N GLY A 53 -10.25 -2.16 6.84
CA GLY A 53 -11.58 -2.60 7.17
C GLY A 53 -12.08 -3.78 6.33
N GLY A 54 -13.27 -4.28 6.68
CA GLY A 54 -13.81 -5.50 6.13
C GLY A 54 -14.04 -5.50 4.62
N GLY A 55 -14.37 -4.35 4.01
CA GLY A 55 -14.56 -4.28 2.56
C GLY A 55 -13.29 -4.58 1.78
N THR A 56 -12.15 -4.04 2.25
CA THR A 56 -10.85 -4.33 1.67
C THR A 56 -10.46 -5.79 1.88
N LEU A 57 -10.72 -6.32 3.09
CA LEU A 57 -10.43 -7.72 3.38
C LEU A 57 -11.24 -8.66 2.48
N ARG A 58 -12.50 -8.31 2.19
CA ARG A 58 -13.30 -9.10 1.24
C ARG A 58 -12.70 -9.13 -0.16
N ASN A 59 -12.09 -8.03 -0.60
CA ASN A 59 -11.44 -7.98 -1.90
C ASN A 59 -10.16 -8.82 -1.95
N LEU A 60 -9.64 -9.22 -0.80
CA LEU A 60 -8.40 -9.98 -0.68
C LEU A 60 -8.62 -11.38 -0.07
N THR A 61 -9.81 -11.97 -0.26
CA THR A 61 -10.04 -13.37 0.12
C THR A 61 -9.10 -14.31 -0.60
N LYS A 62 -8.63 -13.90 -1.79
CA LYS A 62 -7.52 -14.53 -2.48
C LYS A 62 -6.42 -13.49 -2.65
N PRO A 63 -5.14 -13.88 -2.65
CA PRO A 63 -4.08 -12.95 -2.97
C PRO A 63 -4.32 -12.29 -4.32
N GLY A 64 -4.11 -11.00 -4.41
CA GLY A 64 -4.36 -10.26 -5.63
C GLY A 64 -3.58 -8.95 -5.69
N PRO A 65 -3.58 -8.31 -6.85
CA PRO A 65 -2.84 -7.07 -7.03
C PRO A 65 -3.43 -5.95 -6.19
N VAL A 66 -2.55 -5.18 -5.58
CA VAL A 66 -2.90 -3.99 -4.80
C VAL A 66 -1.94 -2.87 -5.15
N THR A 67 -2.35 -1.63 -4.86
CA THR A 67 -1.48 -0.47 -4.98
C THR A 67 -1.58 0.35 -3.71
N LEU A 68 -0.43 0.75 -3.17
CA LEU A 68 -0.36 1.76 -2.14
C LEU A 68 0.01 3.08 -2.79
N VAL A 69 -0.72 4.13 -2.46
CA VAL A 69 -0.46 5.48 -2.96
C VAL A 69 -0.07 6.36 -1.78
N PHE A 70 1.17 6.84 -1.79
CA PHE A 70 1.64 7.80 -0.81
C PHE A 70 1.57 9.17 -1.45
N PRO A 71 0.67 10.06 -0.97
CA PRO A 71 0.57 11.40 -1.54
C PRO A 71 1.88 12.17 -1.41
N PRO A 72 2.13 13.15 -2.28
CA PRO A 72 3.38 13.92 -2.19
C PRO A 72 3.42 14.71 -0.89
N PRO A 73 4.61 14.89 -0.29
CA PRO A 73 4.74 15.66 0.94
C PRO A 73 4.43 17.15 0.74
N ALA A 74 4.54 17.63 -0.47
CA ALA A 74 4.18 19.00 -0.81
C ALA A 74 3.56 19.05 -2.20
N VAL A 75 2.77 20.10 -2.46
CA VAL A 75 2.16 20.30 -3.78
C VAL A 75 3.26 20.41 -4.84
N GLY A 76 3.12 19.66 -5.91
CA GLY A 76 4.08 19.65 -7.02
C GLY A 76 5.15 18.58 -6.92
N ASP A 77 5.29 17.92 -5.77
CA ASP A 77 6.20 16.78 -5.64
C ASP A 77 5.57 15.51 -6.23
N HIS A 78 6.38 14.47 -6.39
CA HIS A 78 5.90 13.19 -6.88
C HIS A 78 5.17 12.41 -5.78
N SER A 79 4.09 11.74 -6.14
CA SER A 79 3.50 10.69 -5.31
C SER A 79 4.37 9.44 -5.41
N MET A 80 4.38 8.63 -4.34
CA MET A 80 5.03 7.33 -4.39
C MET A 80 3.96 6.25 -4.55
N LEU A 81 4.10 5.43 -5.59
CA LEU A 81 3.19 4.31 -5.85
C LEU A 81 3.94 3.01 -5.60
N VAL A 82 3.29 2.10 -4.88
CA VAL A 82 3.85 0.77 -4.63
C VAL A 82 2.83 -0.25 -5.11
N ASP A 83 3.16 -0.94 -6.19
CA ASP A 83 2.34 -2.04 -6.71
C ASP A 83 2.87 -3.35 -6.15
N GLY A 84 1.96 -4.26 -5.83
CA GLY A 84 2.37 -5.55 -5.31
C GLY A 84 1.19 -6.51 -5.20
N ILE A 85 1.42 -7.61 -4.54
CA ILE A 85 0.39 -8.60 -4.25
C ILE A 85 0.00 -8.46 -2.79
N GLY A 86 -1.28 -8.22 -2.55
CA GLY A 86 -1.84 -8.18 -1.21
C GLY A 86 -2.45 -9.50 -0.82
N ARG A 87 -2.34 -9.82 0.45
CA ARG A 87 -2.98 -11.01 1.01
C ARG A 87 -3.26 -10.78 2.49
N VAL A 88 -4.27 -11.47 3.01
CA VAL A 88 -4.56 -11.46 4.43
C VAL A 88 -3.55 -12.40 5.11
N ALA A 89 -2.84 -11.89 6.10
CA ALA A 89 -1.79 -12.64 6.78
C ALA A 89 -2.34 -13.21 8.09
N GLY A 90 -2.44 -14.53 8.17
CA GLY A 90 -2.63 -15.25 9.40
C GLY A 90 -3.99 -15.17 10.06
N GLY A 91 -4.84 -14.26 9.70
CA GLY A 91 -6.17 -14.14 10.29
C GLY A 91 -6.19 -13.63 11.73
N GLU A 92 -5.11 -13.07 12.20
CA GLU A 92 -5.05 -12.41 13.52
C GLU A 92 -5.51 -10.99 13.45
#